data_a70c2f0dd5076712b1f0c4f10ac6c447
#
_entry.id   a70c2f0dd5076712b1f0c4f10ac6c447
#
_cell.length_a   1.000
_cell.length_b   1.000
_cell.length_c   1.000
_cell.angle_alpha   90.00
_cell.angle_beta   90.00
_cell.angle_gamma   90.00
#
_symmetry.space_group_name_H-M   'P 1'
#
loop_
_entity.id
_entity.type
_entity.pdbx_description
1 polymer ?
#
loop_
_entity_poly.entity_id
_entity_poly.type
_entity_poly.pdbx_seq_one_letter_code
_entity_poly.pdbx_strand_id
1 'polypeptide(L)'
;MKQLIDKLQTALSGIYEGHELTAIIRTICCDMLGIDTATYYLKEAVTLTTEQGTLLQGIIDRLRQGEPLQYIEGKAPFCGMEFAVNSSVLIPRPETAELVDWIVCEHATQHPRILDLGTGSGCIAIALSKQLPQATIEACDISAEALT
;
A
#
# COMPACT_ATOMS: atom_id res chain seq x y z
N MET A 1 -5.25 -5.68 23.53
CA MET A 1 -5.36 -4.61 22.50
C MET A 1 -4.99 -3.22 23.03
N LYS A 2 -5.64 -2.69 24.08
CA LYS A 2 -5.37 -1.31 24.55
C LYS A 2 -3.86 -1.04 24.76
N GLN A 3 -3.16 -1.91 25.51
CA GLN A 3 -1.72 -1.76 25.74
C GLN A 3 -0.87 -1.74 24.46
N LEU A 4 -1.26 -2.52 23.44
CA LEU A 4 -0.57 -2.53 22.14
C LEU A 4 -0.78 -1.20 21.40
N ILE A 5 -2.00 -0.69 21.37
CA ILE A 5 -2.33 0.60 20.75
C ILE A 5 -1.58 1.72 21.47
N ASP A 6 -1.62 1.77 22.81
CA ASP A 6 -0.92 2.78 23.61
C ASP A 6 0.60 2.75 23.37
N LYS A 7 1.19 1.56 23.23
CA LYS A 7 2.61 1.38 22.88
C LYS A 7 2.91 1.98 21.50
N LEU A 8 2.11 1.66 20.47
CA LEU A 8 2.27 2.17 19.11
C LEU A 8 2.08 3.69 19.06
N GLN A 9 1.05 4.22 19.73
CA GLN A 9 0.84 5.67 19.84
C GLN A 9 2.05 6.36 20.46
N THR A 10 2.55 5.85 21.58
CA THR A 10 3.74 6.43 22.24
C THR A 10 4.97 6.38 21.34
N ALA A 11 5.16 5.29 20.58
CA ALA A 11 6.33 5.12 19.73
C ALA A 11 6.30 6.01 18.47
N LEU A 12 5.12 6.36 17.96
CA LEU A 12 4.94 6.98 16.64
C LEU A 12 4.36 8.40 16.69
N SER A 13 3.81 8.87 17.82
CA SER A 13 3.15 10.19 17.95
C SER A 13 4.04 11.41 17.67
N GLY A 14 5.35 11.25 17.64
CA GLY A 14 6.27 12.32 17.24
C GLY A 14 6.51 12.42 15.75
N ILE A 15 5.96 11.50 14.96
CA ILE A 15 6.17 11.39 13.50
C ILE A 15 4.83 11.47 12.76
N TYR A 16 3.80 10.83 13.29
CA TYR A 16 2.45 10.75 12.71
C TYR A 16 1.42 11.27 13.69
N GLU A 17 0.37 11.90 13.19
CA GLU A 17 -0.68 12.50 14.03
C GLU A 17 -2.09 12.17 13.55
N GLY A 18 -3.07 12.33 14.43
CA GLY A 18 -4.50 12.29 14.11
C GLY A 18 -4.96 11.02 13.43
N HIS A 19 -5.61 11.20 12.28
CA HIS A 19 -6.19 10.09 11.51
C HIS A 19 -5.12 9.20 10.86
N GLU A 20 -4.00 9.78 10.46
CA GLU A 20 -2.89 9.04 9.86
C GLU A 20 -2.31 8.03 10.85
N LEU A 21 -1.98 8.47 12.06
CA LEU A 21 -1.49 7.58 13.11
C LEU A 21 -2.47 6.45 13.41
N THR A 22 -3.77 6.77 13.46
CA THR A 22 -4.82 5.77 13.70
C THR A 22 -4.88 4.73 12.58
N ALA A 23 -4.77 5.17 11.32
CA ALA A 23 -4.75 4.28 10.16
C ALA A 23 -3.51 3.37 10.18
N ILE A 24 -2.33 3.93 10.43
CA ILE A 24 -1.07 3.18 10.55
C ILE A 24 -1.19 2.10 11.63
N ILE A 25 -1.67 2.45 12.82
CA ILE A 25 -1.83 1.50 13.93
C ILE A 25 -2.79 0.37 13.55
N ARG A 26 -3.90 0.69 12.87
CA ARG A 26 -4.84 -0.32 12.38
C ARG A 26 -4.17 -1.28 11.40
N THR A 27 -3.47 -0.75 10.39
CA THR A 27 -2.74 -1.57 9.41
C THR A 27 -1.71 -2.46 10.09
N ILE A 28 -0.91 -1.93 11.01
CA ILE A 28 0.06 -2.73 11.76
C ILE A 28 -0.64 -3.87 12.50
N CYS A 29 -1.70 -3.57 13.24
CA CYS A 29 -2.38 -4.58 14.05
C CYS A 29 -3.10 -5.63 13.18
N CYS A 30 -3.92 -5.19 12.22
CA CYS A 30 -4.81 -6.09 11.49
C CYS A 30 -4.10 -6.75 10.30
N ASP A 31 -3.41 -5.95 9.49
CA ASP A 31 -2.91 -6.42 8.21
C ASP A 31 -1.50 -7.04 8.33
N MET A 32 -0.65 -6.52 9.23
CA MET A 32 0.72 -7.01 9.38
C MET A 32 0.90 -8.02 10.52
N LEU A 33 0.24 -7.82 11.66
CA LEU A 33 0.30 -8.76 12.79
C LEU A 33 -0.80 -9.84 12.74
N GLY A 34 -1.74 -9.74 11.80
CA GLY A 34 -2.83 -10.70 11.60
C GLY A 34 -3.85 -10.72 12.75
N ILE A 35 -4.02 -9.60 13.46
CA ILE A 35 -5.04 -9.49 14.51
C ILE A 35 -6.39 -9.28 13.84
N ASP A 36 -7.35 -10.13 14.20
CA ASP A 36 -8.71 -10.02 13.67
C ASP A 36 -9.31 -8.62 13.91
N THR A 37 -9.99 -8.11 12.88
CA THR A 37 -10.57 -6.76 12.88
C THR A 37 -11.60 -6.56 14.01
N ALA A 38 -12.42 -7.59 14.31
CA ALA A 38 -13.38 -7.50 15.42
C ALA A 38 -12.63 -7.38 16.77
N THR A 39 -11.60 -8.19 16.99
CA THR A 39 -10.72 -8.14 18.17
C THR A 39 -10.09 -6.76 18.32
N TYR A 40 -9.65 -6.13 17.19
CA TYR A 40 -9.08 -4.79 17.21
C TYR A 40 -10.12 -3.73 17.67
N TYR A 41 -11.31 -3.70 17.09
CA TYR A 41 -12.33 -2.70 17.39
C TYR A 41 -12.99 -2.93 18.75
N LEU A 42 -13.22 -4.16 19.17
CA LEU A 42 -13.75 -4.51 20.49
C LEU A 42 -12.71 -4.36 21.60
N LYS A 43 -11.44 -4.08 21.23
CA LYS A 43 -10.31 -3.92 22.17
C LYS A 43 -10.09 -5.13 23.09
N GLU A 44 -10.34 -6.32 22.55
CA GLU A 44 -10.17 -7.56 23.31
C GLU A 44 -8.70 -7.76 23.73
N ALA A 45 -8.47 -8.62 24.72
CA ALA A 45 -7.13 -8.93 25.18
C ALA A 45 -6.35 -9.67 24.08
N VAL A 46 -5.16 -9.20 23.75
CA VAL A 46 -4.26 -9.81 22.76
C VAL A 46 -2.91 -10.00 23.40
N THR A 47 -2.37 -11.22 23.26
CA THR A 47 -0.98 -11.53 23.61
C THR A 47 -0.24 -11.82 22.31
N LEU A 48 0.80 -11.03 22.03
CA LEU A 48 1.63 -11.25 20.86
C LEU A 48 2.56 -12.45 21.07
N THR A 49 2.79 -13.23 20.04
CA THR A 49 3.87 -14.22 20.06
C THR A 49 5.23 -13.51 20.04
N THR A 50 6.29 -14.24 20.33
CA THR A 50 7.66 -13.71 20.25
C THR A 50 7.98 -13.19 18.85
N GLU A 51 7.54 -13.92 17.82
CA GLU A 51 7.74 -13.55 16.41
C GLU A 51 7.00 -12.27 16.07
N GLN A 52 5.71 -12.15 16.46
CA GLN A 52 4.93 -10.91 16.29
C GLN A 52 5.56 -9.74 17.04
N GLY A 53 6.12 -9.98 18.23
CA GLY A 53 6.83 -8.94 18.99
C GLY A 53 8.08 -8.44 18.29
N THR A 54 8.86 -9.34 17.68
CA THR A 54 10.06 -9.00 16.91
C THR A 54 9.67 -8.25 15.63
N LEU A 55 8.67 -8.73 14.91
CA LEU A 55 8.13 -8.07 13.72
C LEU A 55 7.65 -6.65 14.04
N LEU A 56 6.85 -6.50 15.10
CA LEU A 56 6.36 -5.20 15.57
C LEU A 56 7.50 -4.22 15.85
N GLN A 57 8.55 -4.68 16.51
CA GLN A 57 9.70 -3.81 16.80
C GLN A 57 10.39 -3.36 15.52
N GLY A 58 10.61 -4.27 14.57
CA GLY A 58 11.18 -3.94 13.26
C GLY A 58 10.34 -2.93 12.47
N ILE A 59 9.00 -3.06 12.51
CA ILE A 59 8.08 -2.10 11.89
C ILE A 59 8.23 -0.71 12.50
N ILE A 60 8.23 -0.63 13.84
CA ILE A 60 8.38 0.64 14.56
C ILE A 60 9.71 1.31 14.20
N ASP A 61 10.79 0.55 14.17
CA ASP A 61 12.13 1.10 13.90
C ASP A 61 12.24 1.64 12.47
N ARG A 62 11.67 0.96 11.48
CA ARG A 62 11.60 1.41 10.07
C ARG A 62 10.74 2.68 9.92
N LEU A 63 9.55 2.71 10.53
CA LEU A 63 8.69 3.89 10.52
C LEU A 63 9.37 5.10 11.17
N ARG A 64 10.12 4.89 12.26
CA ARG A 64 10.88 5.97 12.93
C ARG A 64 12.04 6.49 12.09
N GLN A 65 12.53 5.70 11.14
CA GLN A 65 13.53 6.12 10.15
C GLN A 65 12.90 6.85 8.95
N GLY A 66 11.58 7.04 8.94
CA GLY A 66 10.86 7.73 7.87
C GLY A 66 10.53 6.83 6.67
N GLU A 67 10.67 5.50 6.82
CA GLU A 67 10.28 4.59 5.74
C GLU A 67 8.75 4.54 5.61
N PRO A 68 8.19 4.71 4.39
CA PRO A 68 6.76 4.62 4.17
C PRO A 68 6.17 3.28 4.59
N LEU A 69 4.98 3.32 5.22
CA LEU A 69 4.30 2.10 5.66
C LEU A 69 4.10 1.08 4.53
N GLN A 70 3.79 1.56 3.32
CA GLN A 70 3.56 0.72 2.15
C GLN A 70 4.82 -0.09 1.75
N TYR A 71 6.01 0.48 1.90
CA TYR A 71 7.25 -0.28 1.66
C TYR A 71 7.52 -1.30 2.76
N ILE A 72 7.11 -1.00 4.01
CA ILE A 72 7.23 -1.93 5.12
C ILE A 72 6.26 -3.10 4.96
N GLU A 73 5.03 -2.81 4.52
CA GLU A 73 3.99 -3.79 4.25
C GLU A 73 4.24 -4.55 2.93
N GLY A 74 4.98 -3.95 1.99
CA GLY A 74 5.27 -4.52 0.67
C GLY A 74 4.16 -4.37 -0.34
N LYS A 75 3.10 -3.60 -0.02
CA LYS A 75 1.94 -3.43 -0.91
C LYS A 75 1.32 -2.04 -0.80
N ALA A 76 0.63 -1.63 -1.86
CA ALA A 76 -0.13 -0.39 -1.91
C ALA A 76 -1.43 -0.58 -2.70
N PRO A 77 -2.57 -0.01 -2.22
CA PRO A 77 -3.82 -0.05 -2.95
C PRO A 77 -3.82 0.96 -4.11
N PHE A 78 -4.40 0.57 -5.26
CA PHE A 78 -4.60 1.45 -6.39
C PHE A 78 -5.73 0.93 -7.28
N CYS A 79 -6.69 1.79 -7.68
CA CYS A 79 -7.84 1.45 -8.52
C CYS A 79 -8.55 0.15 -8.10
N GLY A 80 -8.77 -0.04 -6.77
CA GLY A 80 -9.44 -1.22 -6.22
C GLY A 80 -8.62 -2.52 -6.26
N MET A 81 -7.31 -2.44 -6.54
CA MET A 81 -6.36 -3.55 -6.54
C MET A 81 -5.25 -3.32 -5.53
N GLU A 82 -4.52 -4.36 -5.16
CA GLU A 82 -3.28 -4.27 -4.41
C GLU A 82 -2.08 -4.51 -5.33
N PHE A 83 -1.06 -3.66 -5.22
CA PHE A 83 0.18 -3.74 -5.99
C PHE A 83 1.35 -3.99 -5.06
N ALA A 84 2.26 -4.88 -5.46
CA ALA A 84 3.54 -5.04 -4.78
C ALA A 84 4.37 -3.75 -4.94
N VAL A 85 4.92 -3.26 -3.84
CA VAL A 85 5.77 -2.07 -3.83
C VAL A 85 6.97 -2.26 -2.93
N ASN A 86 8.09 -1.68 -3.34
CA ASN A 86 9.32 -1.60 -2.58
C ASN A 86 10.03 -0.28 -2.91
N SER A 87 11.21 -0.06 -2.37
CA SER A 87 11.96 1.17 -2.57
C SER A 87 12.40 1.44 -4.02
N SER A 88 12.23 0.47 -4.93
CA SER A 88 12.60 0.61 -6.35
C SER A 88 11.46 1.20 -7.20
N VAL A 89 10.24 1.32 -6.65
CA VAL A 89 9.07 1.85 -7.35
C VAL A 89 8.42 2.98 -6.55
N LEU A 90 7.83 3.94 -7.25
CA LEU A 90 7.01 4.95 -6.60
C LEU A 90 5.71 4.30 -6.07
N ILE A 91 5.36 4.60 -4.82
CA ILE A 91 4.06 4.21 -4.26
C ILE A 91 2.96 4.87 -5.09
N PRO A 92 2.00 4.10 -5.64
CA PRO A 92 0.88 4.64 -6.40
C PRO A 92 0.17 5.76 -5.64
N ARG A 93 -0.10 6.88 -6.35
CA ARG A 93 -0.74 8.05 -5.76
C ARG A 93 -2.21 8.11 -6.15
N PRO A 94 -3.11 8.59 -5.25
CA PRO A 94 -4.55 8.72 -5.56
C PRO A 94 -4.84 9.54 -6.82
N GLU A 95 -4.07 10.60 -7.05
CA GLU A 95 -4.21 11.49 -8.21
C GLU A 95 -3.93 10.75 -9.53
N THR A 96 -3.10 9.72 -9.50
CA THR A 96 -2.81 8.88 -10.67
C THR A 96 -4.03 8.02 -11.05
N ALA A 97 -4.93 7.72 -10.12
CA ALA A 97 -6.18 7.02 -10.43
C ALA A 97 -7.12 7.88 -11.30
N GLU A 98 -7.12 9.21 -11.10
CA GLU A 98 -7.89 10.13 -11.94
C GLU A 98 -7.42 10.08 -13.41
N LEU A 99 -6.11 9.93 -13.65
CA LEU A 99 -5.57 9.74 -14.99
C LEU A 99 -6.07 8.44 -15.62
N VAL A 100 -6.10 7.35 -14.85
CA VAL A 100 -6.64 6.05 -15.34
C VAL A 100 -8.11 6.21 -15.72
N ASP A 101 -8.91 6.81 -14.84
CA ASP A 101 -10.34 7.04 -15.08
C ASP A 101 -10.58 7.92 -16.33
N TRP A 102 -9.77 8.95 -16.53
CA TRP A 102 -9.85 9.80 -17.70
C TRP A 102 -9.55 9.03 -18.99
N ILE A 103 -8.45 8.27 -19.03
CA ILE A 103 -8.11 7.44 -20.21
C ILE A 103 -9.22 6.44 -20.50
N VAL A 104 -9.78 5.79 -19.48
CA VAL A 104 -10.89 4.85 -19.63
C VAL A 104 -12.13 5.53 -20.23
N CYS A 105 -12.51 6.71 -19.71
CA CYS A 105 -13.65 7.46 -20.23
C CYS A 105 -13.50 7.84 -21.71
N GLU A 106 -12.29 8.24 -22.13
CA GLU A 106 -12.06 8.65 -23.53
C GLU A 106 -12.00 7.46 -24.51
N HIS A 107 -11.60 6.28 -24.05
CA HIS A 107 -11.29 5.14 -24.92
C HIS A 107 -12.16 3.90 -24.70
N ALA A 108 -13.22 3.98 -23.90
CA ALA A 108 -14.08 2.84 -23.52
C ALA A 108 -14.66 2.03 -24.71
N THR A 109 -14.88 2.67 -25.85
CA THR A 109 -15.44 2.05 -27.08
C THR A 109 -14.42 1.80 -28.18
N GLN A 110 -13.13 1.96 -27.87
CA GLN A 110 -12.05 1.86 -28.84
C GLN A 110 -11.16 0.65 -28.54
N HIS A 111 -10.24 0.35 -29.47
CA HIS A 111 -9.16 -0.62 -29.29
C HIS A 111 -7.80 0.13 -29.24
N PRO A 112 -7.54 0.92 -28.19
CA PRO A 112 -6.36 1.76 -28.18
C PRO A 112 -5.09 0.92 -28.02
N ARG A 113 -3.99 1.44 -28.57
CA ARG A 113 -2.65 1.00 -28.19
C ARG A 113 -2.06 2.01 -27.23
N ILE A 114 -1.70 1.55 -26.04
CA ILE A 114 -1.21 2.37 -24.94
C ILE A 114 0.19 1.90 -24.56
N LEU A 115 1.11 2.84 -24.37
CA LEU A 115 2.44 2.59 -23.86
C LEU A 115 2.62 3.36 -22.54
N ASP A 116 2.91 2.64 -21.47
CA ASP A 116 3.24 3.18 -20.14
C ASP A 116 4.76 3.24 -19.99
N LEU A 117 5.30 4.46 -20.00
CA LEU A 117 6.74 4.72 -19.89
C LEU A 117 7.11 5.07 -18.46
N GLY A 118 8.01 4.32 -17.85
CA GLY A 118 8.34 4.47 -16.43
C GLY A 118 7.25 3.88 -15.55
N THR A 119 6.82 2.66 -15.88
CA THR A 119 5.64 2.01 -15.30
C THR A 119 5.75 1.75 -13.79
N GLY A 120 6.95 1.72 -13.21
CA GLY A 120 7.19 1.45 -11.80
C GLY A 120 6.55 0.13 -11.36
N SER A 121 5.57 0.20 -10.45
CA SER A 121 4.81 -0.97 -9.99
C SER A 121 3.83 -1.55 -11.03
N GLY A 122 3.76 -0.98 -12.24
CA GLY A 122 2.80 -1.37 -13.27
C GLY A 122 1.37 -0.92 -13.00
N CYS A 123 1.12 -0.09 -11.99
CA CYS A 123 -0.22 0.22 -11.50
C CYS A 123 -1.12 0.85 -12.56
N ILE A 124 -0.60 1.75 -13.41
CA ILE A 124 -1.38 2.36 -14.51
C ILE A 124 -1.68 1.31 -15.58
N ALA A 125 -0.64 0.63 -16.08
CA ALA A 125 -0.78 -0.36 -17.16
C ALA A 125 -1.76 -1.49 -16.77
N ILE A 126 -1.64 -2.01 -15.54
CA ILE A 126 -2.50 -3.09 -15.05
C ILE A 126 -3.94 -2.59 -14.82
N ALA A 127 -4.11 -1.39 -14.24
CA ALA A 127 -5.44 -0.81 -14.04
C ALA A 127 -6.16 -0.58 -15.37
N LEU A 128 -5.46 -0.04 -16.37
CA LEU A 128 -5.99 0.15 -17.72
C LEU A 128 -6.32 -1.19 -18.40
N SER A 129 -5.47 -2.21 -18.26
CA SER A 129 -5.73 -3.53 -18.88
C SER A 129 -6.99 -4.19 -18.35
N LYS A 130 -7.33 -3.96 -17.06
CA LYS A 130 -8.58 -4.46 -16.46
C LYS A 130 -9.80 -3.68 -16.91
N GLN A 131 -9.68 -2.37 -17.09
CA GLN A 131 -10.81 -1.50 -17.41
C GLN A 131 -11.05 -1.35 -18.93
N LEU A 132 -10.00 -1.56 -19.74
CA LEU A 132 -10.05 -1.56 -21.21
C LEU A 132 -9.60 -2.92 -21.77
N PRO A 133 -10.43 -3.97 -21.67
CA PRO A 133 -10.02 -5.33 -22.04
C PRO A 133 -9.70 -5.51 -23.53
N GLN A 134 -10.05 -4.54 -24.36
CA GLN A 134 -9.77 -4.53 -25.81
C GLN A 134 -8.53 -3.69 -26.17
N ALA A 135 -7.91 -3.02 -25.20
CA ALA A 135 -6.68 -2.27 -25.41
C ALA A 135 -5.47 -3.21 -25.54
N THR A 136 -4.50 -2.80 -26.36
CA THR A 136 -3.15 -3.37 -26.33
C THR A 136 -2.29 -2.47 -25.47
N ILE A 137 -1.80 -2.98 -24.34
CA ILE A 137 -1.03 -2.20 -23.38
C ILE A 137 0.36 -2.78 -23.27
N GLU A 138 1.34 -1.91 -23.47
CA GLU A 138 2.76 -2.20 -23.27
C GLU A 138 3.27 -1.30 -22.13
N ALA A 139 4.17 -1.83 -21.30
CA ALA A 139 4.77 -1.10 -20.21
C ALA A 139 6.29 -1.31 -20.21
N CYS A 140 7.03 -0.27 -19.87
CA CYS A 140 8.48 -0.37 -19.71
C CYS A 140 8.98 0.53 -18.59
N ASP A 141 10.10 0.14 -17.99
CA ASP A 141 10.82 0.92 -17.01
C ASP A 141 12.32 0.81 -17.25
N ILE A 142 13.08 1.82 -16.82
CA ILE A 142 14.54 1.79 -16.83
C ILE A 142 15.12 0.96 -15.68
N SER A 143 14.34 0.85 -14.58
CA SER A 143 14.71 0.03 -13.42
C SER A 143 14.34 -1.43 -13.66
N ALA A 144 15.33 -2.30 -13.74
CA ALA A 144 15.11 -3.74 -13.80
C ALA A 144 14.44 -4.28 -12.54
N GLU A 145 14.69 -3.65 -11.39
CA GLU A 145 14.09 -4.00 -10.10
C GLU A 145 12.60 -3.67 -10.05
N ALA A 146 12.15 -2.66 -10.81
CA ALA A 146 10.73 -2.33 -10.92
C ALA A 146 9.94 -3.36 -11.76
N LEU A 147 10.63 -4.09 -12.64
CA LEU A 147 10.03 -5.05 -13.58
C LEU A 147 10.02 -6.49 -13.04
N THR A 148 10.42 -6.73 -11.79
CA THR A 148 10.44 -8.05 -11.13
C THR A 148 9.33 -8.19 -10.12
#